data_f00bd7e6cca772f3ae0fc1a41fb050f6
#
_entry.id   f00bd7e6cca772f3ae0fc1a41fb050f6
#
_cell.length_a   1.000
_cell.length_b   1.000
_cell.length_c   1.000
_cell.angle_alpha   90.00
_cell.angle_beta   90.00
_cell.angle_gamma   90.00
#
_symmetry.space_group_name_H-M   'P 1'
#
loop_
_entity.id
_entity.type
_entity.pdbx_description
1 polymer ?
#
loop_
_entity_poly.entity_id
_entity_poly.type
_entity_poly.pdbx_seq_one_letter_code
_entity_poly.pdbx_strand_id
1 'polypeptide(L)'
;MWKHDSTVLDGNDGYPDFLKACNETPYLHSKYLDLFCDYKSRMIDQEFAYKFLYKEKWMYYKKKAPASAYKDVPFDLKLTTKDEVEMFLNADEDLAKHSAKIKYYEMILYFLESVLKQISARQYQIKNAIEWEKFRSGGH
;
A
#
# COMPACT_ATOMS: atom_id res chain seq x y z
N MET A 1 1.32 -14.89 7.27
CA MET A 1 0.28 -15.11 6.26
C MET A 1 0.88 -15.48 4.90
N TRP A 2 1.66 -14.60 4.28
CA TRP A 2 2.25 -14.88 2.96
C TRP A 2 3.23 -16.05 2.94
N LYS A 3 4.07 -16.20 3.96
CA LYS A 3 5.04 -17.30 4.05
C LYS A 3 4.37 -18.68 4.03
N HIS A 4 3.23 -18.81 4.74
CA HIS A 4 2.42 -20.02 4.71
C HIS A 4 1.80 -20.23 3.32
N ASP A 5 1.21 -19.18 2.75
CA ASP A 5 0.58 -19.22 1.43
C ASP A 5 1.60 -19.56 0.32
N SER A 6 2.88 -19.19 0.50
CA SER A 6 3.92 -19.46 -0.50
C SER A 6 4.38 -20.93 -0.53
N THR A 7 4.03 -21.75 0.47
CA THR A 7 4.40 -23.18 0.53
C THR A 7 3.41 -24.12 -0.18
N VAL A 8 2.39 -23.56 -0.84
CA VAL A 8 1.33 -24.35 -1.51
C VAL A 8 1.87 -25.30 -2.59
N LEU A 9 3.04 -25.00 -3.16
CA LEU A 9 3.66 -25.87 -4.17
C LEU A 9 4.29 -27.14 -3.59
N ASP A 10 4.52 -27.17 -2.28
CA ASP A 10 5.15 -28.31 -1.63
C ASP A 10 4.10 -29.31 -1.16
N GLY A 11 4.11 -30.50 -1.73
CA GLY A 11 3.27 -31.61 -1.27
C GLY A 11 3.82 -32.22 0.02
N ASN A 12 2.96 -32.87 0.80
CA ASN A 12 3.32 -33.52 2.07
C ASN A 12 4.37 -34.63 1.91
N ASP A 13 4.49 -35.22 0.73
CA ASP A 13 5.35 -36.38 0.46
C ASP A 13 6.63 -35.97 -0.31
N GLY A 14 6.96 -34.69 -0.36
CA GLY A 14 8.08 -34.19 -1.15
C GLY A 14 7.81 -34.12 -2.65
N TYR A 15 6.61 -34.48 -3.09
CA TYR A 15 6.16 -34.36 -4.48
C TYR A 15 5.27 -33.12 -4.63
N PRO A 16 5.37 -32.38 -5.77
CA PRO A 16 4.51 -31.22 -5.99
C PRO A 16 3.02 -31.63 -6.07
N ASP A 17 2.17 -30.93 -5.33
CA ASP A 17 0.72 -31.06 -5.44
C ASP A 17 0.20 -30.01 -6.44
N PHE A 18 0.26 -30.35 -7.73
CA PHE A 18 -0.14 -29.46 -8.80
C PHE A 18 -1.63 -29.10 -8.77
N LEU A 19 -2.48 -30.06 -8.41
CA LEU A 19 -3.91 -29.85 -8.36
C LEU A 19 -4.26 -28.84 -7.27
N LYS A 20 -3.72 -29.04 -6.09
CA LYS A 20 -3.91 -28.12 -4.96
C LYS A 20 -3.39 -26.72 -5.31
N ALA A 21 -2.19 -26.62 -5.88
CA ALA A 21 -1.60 -25.36 -6.30
C ALA A 21 -2.45 -24.63 -7.34
N CYS A 22 -2.96 -25.34 -8.34
CA CYS A 22 -3.84 -24.79 -9.37
C CYS A 22 -5.16 -24.28 -8.78
N ASN A 23 -5.72 -24.97 -7.79
CA ASN A 23 -6.99 -24.59 -7.17
C ASN A 23 -6.83 -23.42 -6.20
N GLU A 24 -5.71 -23.33 -5.47
CA GLU A 24 -5.47 -22.31 -4.45
C GLU A 24 -4.94 -21.00 -5.03
N THR A 25 -4.22 -21.03 -6.15
CA THR A 25 -3.59 -19.84 -6.73
C THR A 25 -4.59 -18.74 -7.08
N PRO A 26 -5.73 -18.98 -7.74
CA PRO A 26 -6.74 -17.95 -7.98
C PRO A 26 -7.34 -17.39 -6.69
N TYR A 27 -7.55 -18.22 -5.69
CA TYR A 27 -8.02 -17.79 -4.37
C TYR A 27 -7.04 -16.86 -3.70
N LEU A 28 -5.74 -17.18 -3.71
CA LEU A 28 -4.68 -16.33 -3.17
C LEU A 28 -4.62 -15.01 -3.90
N HIS A 29 -4.72 -14.99 -5.22
CA HIS A 29 -4.73 -13.77 -6.00
C HIS A 29 -5.90 -12.86 -5.61
N SER A 30 -7.11 -13.40 -5.51
CA SER A 30 -8.28 -12.65 -5.07
C SER A 30 -8.11 -12.09 -3.66
N LYS A 31 -7.60 -12.89 -2.73
CA LYS A 31 -7.36 -12.49 -1.34
C LYS A 31 -6.44 -11.28 -1.25
N TYR A 32 -5.30 -11.33 -1.91
CA TYR A 32 -4.32 -10.24 -1.87
C TYR A 32 -4.73 -9.03 -2.71
N LEU A 33 -5.48 -9.25 -3.78
CA LEU A 33 -6.07 -8.15 -4.56
C LEU A 33 -7.10 -7.37 -3.75
N ASP A 34 -7.95 -8.07 -2.99
CA ASP A 34 -8.93 -7.42 -2.10
C ASP A 34 -8.23 -6.59 -1.02
N LEU A 35 -7.15 -7.11 -0.43
CA LEU A 35 -6.33 -6.36 0.52
C LEU A 35 -5.70 -5.13 -0.13
N PHE A 36 -5.19 -5.28 -1.35
CA PHE A 36 -4.61 -4.16 -2.09
C PHE A 36 -5.64 -3.06 -2.33
N CYS A 37 -6.83 -3.41 -2.79
CA CYS A 37 -7.91 -2.45 -3.02
C CYS A 37 -8.35 -1.75 -1.74
N ASP A 38 -8.45 -2.49 -0.62
CA ASP A 38 -8.81 -1.94 0.68
C ASP A 38 -7.78 -0.89 1.16
N TYR A 39 -6.50 -1.23 1.13
CA TYR A 39 -5.45 -0.30 1.53
C TYR A 39 -5.30 0.88 0.58
N LYS A 40 -5.51 0.66 -0.73
CA LYS A 40 -5.52 1.75 -1.72
C LYS A 40 -6.63 2.75 -1.42
N SER A 41 -7.83 2.26 -1.09
CA SER A 41 -8.97 3.10 -0.70
C SER A 41 -8.64 3.92 0.55
N ARG A 42 -8.05 3.29 1.57
CA ARG A 42 -7.63 3.99 2.79
C ARG A 42 -6.58 5.06 2.52
N MET A 43 -5.64 4.78 1.62
CA MET A 43 -4.62 5.77 1.23
C MET A 43 -5.25 6.97 0.55
N ILE A 44 -6.20 6.75 -0.36
CA ILE A 44 -6.92 7.83 -1.04
C ILE A 44 -7.66 8.72 -0.04
N ASP A 45 -8.34 8.12 0.95
CA ASP A 45 -9.02 8.87 2.01
C ASP A 45 -8.03 9.74 2.80
N GLN A 46 -6.85 9.23 3.11
CA GLN A 46 -5.80 10.00 3.79
C GLN A 46 -5.24 11.11 2.92
N GLU A 47 -5.09 10.89 1.62
CA GLU A 47 -4.66 11.93 0.68
C GLU A 47 -5.66 13.09 0.62
N PHE A 48 -6.97 12.79 0.60
CA PHE A 48 -8.00 13.82 0.67
C PHE A 48 -7.96 14.57 2.00
N ALA A 49 -7.86 13.85 3.11
CA ALA A 49 -7.74 14.45 4.44
C ALA A 49 -6.52 15.37 4.53
N TYR A 50 -5.39 14.95 3.95
CA TYR A 50 -4.17 15.75 3.89
C TYR A 50 -4.39 17.06 3.11
N LYS A 51 -5.05 16.99 1.96
CA LYS A 51 -5.33 18.18 1.13
C LYS A 51 -6.20 19.20 1.87
N PHE A 52 -7.24 18.75 2.56
CA PHE A 52 -8.09 19.63 3.37
C PHE A 52 -7.31 20.26 4.51
N LEU A 53 -6.55 19.47 5.24
CA LEU A 53 -5.74 19.97 6.35
C LEU A 53 -4.64 20.91 5.84
N TYR A 54 -4.04 20.63 4.70
CA TYR A 54 -3.05 21.51 4.07
C TYR A 54 -3.64 22.90 3.81
N LYS A 55 -4.83 22.96 3.24
CA LYS A 55 -5.55 24.21 3.01
C LYS A 55 -5.80 24.96 4.32
N GLU A 56 -6.30 24.28 5.35
CA GLU A 56 -6.56 24.88 6.67
C GLU A 56 -5.29 25.43 7.29
N LYS A 57 -4.20 24.68 7.23
CA LYS A 57 -2.90 25.09 7.76
C LYS A 57 -2.31 26.26 6.97
N TRP A 58 -2.45 26.24 5.65
CA TRP A 58 -2.04 27.36 4.81
C TRP A 58 -2.76 28.65 5.20
N MET A 59 -4.09 28.57 5.37
CA MET A 59 -4.88 29.72 5.81
C MET A 59 -4.47 30.19 7.21
N TYR A 60 -4.20 29.24 8.11
CA TYR A 60 -3.72 29.55 9.46
C TYR A 60 -2.39 30.33 9.43
N TYR A 61 -1.40 29.82 8.71
CA TYR A 61 -0.09 30.47 8.62
C TYR A 61 -0.12 31.79 7.85
N LYS A 62 -1.05 31.95 6.94
CA LYS A 62 -1.26 33.21 6.18
C LYS A 62 -2.15 34.22 6.92
N LYS A 63 -2.56 33.94 8.16
CA LYS A 63 -3.47 34.77 8.93
C LYS A 63 -4.85 34.98 8.31
N LYS A 64 -5.33 33.99 7.54
CA LYS A 64 -6.63 34.01 6.87
C LYS A 64 -7.64 33.09 7.53
N ALA A 65 -7.26 32.36 8.58
CA ALA A 65 -8.15 31.48 9.33
C ALA A 65 -9.14 32.29 10.21
N PRO A 66 -10.25 31.69 10.64
CA PRO A 66 -11.16 32.33 11.59
C PRO A 66 -10.48 32.66 12.90
N ALA A 67 -10.96 33.73 13.59
CA ALA A 67 -10.37 34.20 14.84
C ALA A 67 -10.31 33.13 15.93
N SER A 68 -11.27 32.20 15.94
CA SER A 68 -11.32 31.08 16.88
C SER A 68 -10.07 30.18 16.80
N ALA A 69 -9.53 29.97 15.61
CA ALA A 69 -8.33 29.15 15.41
C ALA A 69 -7.10 29.73 16.13
N TYR A 70 -6.99 31.04 16.19
CA TYR A 70 -5.88 31.74 16.86
C TYR A 70 -6.08 31.86 18.37
N LYS A 71 -7.30 31.70 18.86
CA LYS A 71 -7.55 31.61 20.31
C LYS A 71 -7.08 30.29 20.88
N ASP A 72 -7.32 29.21 20.13
CA ASP A 72 -6.93 27.86 20.56
C ASP A 72 -5.42 27.65 20.41
N VAL A 73 -4.85 28.04 19.27
CA VAL A 73 -3.42 27.93 18.98
C VAL A 73 -2.94 29.27 18.42
N PRO A 74 -2.38 30.17 19.27
CA PRO A 74 -1.88 31.47 18.83
C PRO A 74 -0.72 31.33 17.85
N PHE A 75 -0.69 32.21 16.85
CA PHE A 75 0.39 32.29 15.87
C PHE A 75 0.73 33.79 15.65
N ASP A 76 1.83 34.23 16.22
CA ASP A 76 2.17 35.66 16.29
C ASP A 76 3.11 36.14 15.17
N LEU A 77 3.63 35.22 14.36
CA LEU A 77 4.51 35.55 13.26
C LEU A 77 3.72 35.98 12.02
N LYS A 78 4.27 36.94 11.28
CA LYS A 78 3.73 37.35 9.99
C LYS A 78 4.65 36.85 8.88
N LEU A 79 4.19 35.84 8.15
CA LEU A 79 4.94 35.26 7.04
C LEU A 79 4.64 36.06 5.77
N THR A 80 5.69 36.58 5.12
CA THR A 80 5.56 37.45 3.95
C THR A 80 5.92 36.76 2.64
N THR A 81 6.73 35.71 2.66
CA THR A 81 7.17 34.99 1.46
C THR A 81 6.54 33.62 1.37
N LYS A 82 6.45 33.12 0.14
CA LYS A 82 5.99 31.76 -0.13
C LYS A 82 6.89 30.72 0.54
N ASP A 83 8.20 30.93 0.52
CA ASP A 83 9.18 30.01 1.10
C ASP A 83 9.03 29.88 2.61
N GLU A 84 8.75 31.00 3.29
CA GLU A 84 8.47 30.98 4.74
C GLU A 84 7.24 30.14 5.06
N VAL A 85 6.16 30.32 4.30
CA VAL A 85 4.92 29.56 4.48
C VAL A 85 5.17 28.07 4.23
N GLU A 86 5.88 27.73 3.18
CA GLU A 86 6.23 26.34 2.87
C GLU A 86 7.07 25.69 3.97
N MET A 87 8.01 26.43 4.56
CA MET A 87 8.83 25.94 5.65
C MET A 87 7.97 25.58 6.87
N PHE A 88 7.02 26.43 7.26
CA PHE A 88 6.11 26.14 8.37
C PHE A 88 5.17 25.00 8.07
N LEU A 89 4.65 24.89 6.83
CA LEU A 89 3.81 23.78 6.41
C LEU A 89 4.57 22.46 6.44
N ASN A 90 5.80 22.44 5.96
CA ASN A 90 6.64 21.23 5.95
C ASN A 90 7.01 20.76 7.36
N ALA A 91 7.10 21.69 8.31
CA ALA A 91 7.41 21.39 9.71
C ALA A 91 6.15 21.20 10.59
N ASP A 92 4.96 21.35 10.03
CA ASP A 92 3.71 21.22 10.79
C ASP A 92 3.51 19.76 11.23
N GLU A 93 3.30 19.58 12.54
CA GLU A 93 3.19 18.24 13.12
C GLU A 93 1.96 17.48 12.62
N ASP A 94 0.82 18.14 12.47
CA ASP A 94 -0.41 17.50 12.02
C ASP A 94 -0.30 17.05 10.56
N LEU A 95 0.28 17.88 9.71
CA LEU A 95 0.56 17.52 8.33
C LEU A 95 1.58 16.38 8.24
N ALA A 96 2.60 16.41 9.08
CA ALA A 96 3.62 15.35 9.13
C ALA A 96 3.00 13.99 9.51
N LYS A 97 2.06 13.98 10.46
CA LYS A 97 1.36 12.75 10.87
C LYS A 97 0.56 12.15 9.71
N HIS A 98 -0.19 12.97 8.97
CA HIS A 98 -0.94 12.50 7.80
C HIS A 98 0.00 12.01 6.69
N SER A 99 1.07 12.75 6.44
CA SER A 99 2.08 12.36 5.45
C SER A 99 2.74 11.03 5.79
N ALA A 100 3.08 10.81 7.06
CA ALA A 100 3.65 9.55 7.53
C ALA A 100 2.68 8.38 7.34
N LYS A 101 1.40 8.59 7.58
CA LYS A 101 0.36 7.57 7.39
C LYS A 101 0.18 7.21 5.92
N ILE A 102 0.22 8.21 5.03
CA ILE A 102 0.18 7.97 3.58
C ILE A 102 1.37 7.13 3.14
N LYS A 103 2.57 7.46 3.59
CA LYS A 103 3.79 6.69 3.29
C LYS A 103 3.72 5.26 3.82
N TYR A 104 3.12 5.07 4.99
CA TYR A 104 2.88 3.73 5.53
C TYR A 104 1.99 2.91 4.61
N TYR A 105 0.90 3.49 4.12
CA TYR A 105 0.03 2.80 3.16
C TYR A 105 0.74 2.52 1.82
N GLU A 106 1.56 3.45 1.35
CA GLU A 106 2.38 3.23 0.14
C GLU A 106 3.31 2.01 0.31
N MET A 107 3.91 1.86 1.48
CA MET A 107 4.78 0.72 1.78
C MET A 107 3.99 -0.59 1.79
N ILE A 108 2.80 -0.62 2.40
CA ILE A 108 1.93 -1.80 2.40
C ILE A 108 1.51 -2.15 0.97
N LEU A 109 1.13 -1.16 0.17
CA LEU A 109 0.72 -1.37 -1.23
C LEU A 109 1.86 -1.91 -2.07
N TYR A 110 3.06 -1.43 -1.88
CA TYR A 110 4.25 -1.96 -2.55
C TYR A 110 4.47 -3.44 -2.21
N PHE A 111 4.36 -3.79 -0.93
CA PHE A 111 4.46 -5.19 -0.48
C PHE A 111 3.38 -6.07 -1.12
N LEU A 112 2.12 -5.62 -1.09
CA LEU A 112 1.00 -6.38 -1.67
C LEU A 112 1.15 -6.53 -3.19
N GLU A 113 1.62 -5.51 -3.88
CA GLU A 113 1.92 -5.57 -5.31
C GLU A 113 3.00 -6.62 -5.61
N SER A 114 4.04 -6.68 -4.78
CA SER A 114 5.09 -7.69 -4.90
C SER A 114 4.54 -9.10 -4.69
N VAL A 115 3.65 -9.29 -3.72
CA VAL A 115 2.98 -10.58 -3.47
C VAL A 115 2.13 -10.98 -4.67
N LEU A 116 1.35 -10.06 -5.24
CA LEU A 116 0.54 -10.32 -6.43
C LEU A 116 1.39 -10.74 -7.63
N LYS A 117 2.54 -10.10 -7.83
CA LYS A 117 3.49 -10.49 -8.87
C LYS A 117 4.05 -11.89 -8.66
N GLN A 118 4.36 -12.25 -7.41
CA GLN A 118 4.83 -13.59 -7.07
C GLN A 118 3.76 -14.65 -7.32
N ILE A 119 2.50 -14.35 -7.01
CA ILE A 119 1.37 -15.25 -7.29
C ILE A 119 1.22 -15.46 -8.80
N SER A 120 1.30 -14.41 -9.58
CA SER A 120 1.25 -14.49 -11.05
C SER A 120 2.42 -15.30 -11.61
N ALA A 121 3.63 -15.11 -11.09
CA ALA A 121 4.79 -15.90 -11.49
C ALA A 121 4.64 -17.40 -11.14
N ARG A 122 3.97 -17.69 -10.01
CA ARG A 122 3.70 -19.07 -9.58
C ARG A 122 2.84 -19.83 -10.61
N GLN A 123 1.91 -19.16 -11.27
CA GLN A 123 1.11 -19.79 -12.34
C GLN A 123 2.00 -20.28 -13.47
N TYR A 124 3.01 -19.52 -13.87
CA TYR A 124 3.99 -19.95 -14.86
C TYR A 124 4.85 -21.10 -14.35
N GLN A 125 5.26 -21.06 -13.09
CA GLN A 125 6.05 -22.12 -12.47
C GLN A 125 5.27 -23.44 -12.45
N ILE A 126 3.99 -23.41 -12.10
CA ILE A 126 3.11 -24.58 -12.09
C ILE A 126 2.99 -25.15 -13.51
N LYS A 127 2.72 -24.29 -14.49
CA LYS A 127 2.61 -24.69 -15.90
C LYS A 127 3.89 -25.36 -16.39
N ASN A 128 5.03 -24.75 -16.12
CA ASN A 128 6.34 -25.27 -16.51
C ASN A 128 6.64 -26.59 -15.81
N ALA A 129 6.30 -26.72 -14.54
CA ALA A 129 6.50 -27.97 -13.79
C ALA A 129 5.63 -29.09 -14.35
N ILE A 130 4.38 -28.82 -14.73
CA ILE A 130 3.48 -29.82 -15.36
C ILE A 130 4.05 -30.26 -16.73
N GLU A 131 4.50 -29.31 -17.53
CA GLU A 131 5.10 -29.63 -18.85
C GLU A 131 6.38 -30.47 -18.70
N TRP A 132 7.21 -30.18 -17.72
CA TRP A 132 8.41 -30.93 -17.41
C TRP A 132 8.08 -32.36 -16.98
N GLU A 133 7.07 -32.55 -16.12
CA GLU A 133 6.61 -33.87 -15.70
C GLU A 133 6.08 -34.69 -16.87
N LYS A 134 5.33 -34.07 -17.78
CA LYS A 134 4.86 -34.74 -19.01
C LYS A 134 6.03 -35.17 -19.87
N PHE A 135 7.03 -34.35 -20.05
CA PHE A 135 8.24 -34.65 -20.81
C PHE A 135 8.99 -35.82 -20.18
N ARG A 136 9.21 -35.73 -18.84
CA ARG A 136 9.94 -36.74 -18.09
C ARG A 136 9.26 -38.12 -18.13
N SER A 137 7.93 -38.16 -18.10
CA SER A 137 7.15 -39.41 -18.17
C SER A 137 6.97 -39.95 -19.59
N GLY A 138 7.59 -39.33 -20.60
CA GLY A 138 7.47 -39.75 -22.01
C GLY A 138 6.14 -39.33 -22.64
N GLY A 139 5.34 -38.49 -22.02
CA GLY A 139 4.11 -37.96 -22.59
C GLY A 139 4.39 -36.93 -23.68
N HIS A 140 3.80 -37.08 -24.84
CA HIS A 140 3.99 -36.18 -25.99
C HIS A 140 2.79 -35.29 -26.20
#